data_80ba61cd0bce9c55e492333893b294cf
#
_entry.id   80ba61cd0bce9c55e492333893b294cf
#
_cell.length_a   1.000
_cell.length_b   1.000
_cell.length_c   1.000
_cell.angle_alpha   90.00
_cell.angle_beta   90.00
_cell.angle_gamma   90.00
#
_symmetry.space_group_name_H-M   'P 1'
#
loop_
_entity.id
_entity.type
_entity.pdbx_description
1 polymer ?
#
loop_
_entity_poly.entity_id
_entity_poly.type
_entity_poly.pdbx_seq_one_letter_code
_entity_poly.pdbx_strand_id
1 'polypeptide(L)'
;MQTATKPQHLDMLNGPIWNKLPRYALPVAATGILGQLFNAADIAVVGNFTGDMRTAAVAAVGANSPVIGLILNLFIGIALGANVVIANAIGRGDRETVHHAVHTSIVTALIGGVIVAIFGQLIAAGLMGLLNVPDDVYPLALAYLRIYLLGMPVILLYNFEAAIFRSVGDTKVPLIALTVSGVLNVILNLFFVIVLKMNVNGVAIATVLSNAVSSVLLLRRLLHGDLVRVELKQLRIDPAIFRKIMRIGLPAGIQSALFSVSNIIIQSAINSLGTVVMAASSAAFNIEIIAYDVLNSFSQACTTFVGQNYGAGKIDRCKKTMLLSLGEDIIASAIAIVIVLLTGKYLLAIFNNDPQVIEIGYSRLLILFGSYIFSLTYEILSGYLRGFGISLVPAILTLFGVCGVRIVWINTVFPLHHTFRSIMLVYPISLATTAVLIFIALLVYRPSRRFAAAHSGKNPQA
;
A
#
# COMPACT_ATOMS: atom_id res chain seq x y z
N MET A 1 36.02 25.81 9.90
CA MET A 1 35.67 24.38 9.78
C MET A 1 34.16 24.28 9.58
N GLN A 2 33.72 24.15 8.31
CA GLN A 2 32.35 23.84 8.02
C GLN A 2 32.12 22.38 8.38
N THR A 3 31.36 22.12 9.41
CA THR A 3 30.86 20.80 9.73
C THR A 3 29.98 20.34 8.54
N ALA A 4 30.51 19.44 7.73
CA ALA A 4 29.76 18.79 6.67
C ALA A 4 28.57 18.06 7.33
N THR A 5 27.41 18.67 7.33
CA THR A 5 26.15 18.03 7.68
C THR A 5 25.99 16.83 6.78
N LYS A 6 26.00 15.61 7.38
CA LYS A 6 25.72 14.38 6.64
C LYS A 6 24.46 14.58 5.79
N PRO A 7 24.50 14.25 4.50
CA PRO A 7 23.34 14.39 3.64
C PRO A 7 22.16 13.63 4.28
N GLN A 8 21.07 14.35 4.59
CA GLN A 8 19.87 13.78 5.22
C GLN A 8 19.12 12.83 4.26
N HIS A 9 19.47 12.83 2.97
CA HIS A 9 18.78 12.08 1.92
C HIS A 9 19.68 11.01 1.31
N LEU A 10 19.08 9.87 0.94
CA LEU A 10 19.80 8.78 0.27
C LEU A 10 20.15 9.19 -1.17
N ASP A 11 21.43 9.26 -1.49
CA ASP A 11 21.87 9.53 -2.87
C ASP A 11 21.59 8.31 -3.76
N MET A 12 20.56 8.39 -4.59
CA MET A 12 20.14 7.33 -5.50
C MET A 12 20.84 7.40 -6.85
N LEU A 13 21.50 8.54 -7.16
CA LEU A 13 22.08 8.81 -8.46
C LEU A 13 23.52 8.32 -8.60
N ASN A 14 24.28 8.23 -7.50
CA ASN A 14 25.70 7.91 -7.53
C ASN A 14 26.01 6.71 -6.62
N GLY A 15 27.20 6.15 -6.76
CA GLY A 15 27.71 5.03 -5.94
C GLY A 15 26.95 3.70 -6.12
N PRO A 16 27.23 2.69 -5.29
CA PRO A 16 26.64 1.37 -5.40
C PRO A 16 25.14 1.39 -5.07
N ILE A 17 24.34 0.63 -5.82
CA ILE A 17 22.87 0.55 -5.66
C ILE A 17 22.54 -0.50 -4.58
N TRP A 18 23.21 -1.65 -4.61
CA TRP A 18 22.90 -2.83 -3.80
C TRP A 18 22.83 -2.55 -2.28
N ASN A 19 23.64 -1.64 -1.76
CA ASN A 19 23.60 -1.30 -0.34
C ASN A 19 22.61 -0.17 0.01
N LYS A 20 22.03 0.48 -1.00
CA LYS A 20 21.09 1.58 -0.84
C LYS A 20 19.64 1.13 -0.95
N LEU A 21 19.38 0.11 -1.78
CA LEU A 21 18.03 -0.45 -1.91
C LEU A 21 17.48 -0.98 -0.58
N PRO A 22 18.21 -1.81 0.19
CA PRO A 22 17.69 -2.26 1.50
C PRO A 22 17.52 -1.11 2.50
N ARG A 23 18.41 -0.11 2.47
CA ARG A 23 18.29 1.08 3.33
C ARG A 23 17.03 1.90 3.04
N TYR A 24 16.53 1.83 1.83
CA TYR A 24 15.24 2.41 1.45
C TYR A 24 14.08 1.47 1.75
N ALA A 25 14.17 0.21 1.32
CA ALA A 25 13.08 -0.75 1.38
C ALA A 25 12.72 -1.16 2.82
N LEU A 26 13.71 -1.43 3.68
CA LEU A 26 13.45 -1.90 5.04
C LEU A 26 12.61 -0.92 5.89
N PRO A 27 12.86 0.40 5.91
CA PRO A 27 11.97 1.32 6.60
C PRO A 27 10.57 1.40 5.99
N VAL A 28 10.43 1.20 4.67
CA VAL A 28 9.11 1.14 4.00
C VAL A 28 8.36 -0.12 4.42
N ALA A 29 9.02 -1.29 4.43
CA ALA A 29 8.45 -2.53 4.94
C ALA A 29 8.03 -2.39 6.41
N ALA A 30 8.90 -1.82 7.26
CA ALA A 30 8.58 -1.57 8.65
C ALA A 30 7.36 -0.64 8.82
N THR A 31 7.20 0.36 7.95
CA THR A 31 6.01 1.23 7.94
C THR A 31 4.73 0.44 7.64
N GLY A 32 4.75 -0.46 6.65
CA GLY A 32 3.63 -1.34 6.33
C GLY A 32 3.28 -2.26 7.49
N ILE A 33 4.28 -3.01 7.99
CA ILE A 33 4.10 -3.96 9.11
C ILE A 33 3.58 -3.27 10.37
N LEU A 34 4.13 -2.11 10.75
CA LEU A 34 3.64 -1.35 11.89
C LEU A 34 2.21 -0.87 11.69
N GLY A 35 1.83 -0.45 10.48
CA GLY A 35 0.46 -0.10 10.14
C GLY A 35 -0.51 -1.26 10.38
N GLN A 36 -0.14 -2.48 10.01
CA GLN A 36 -0.94 -3.69 10.28
C GLN A 36 -1.03 -3.99 11.78
N LEU A 37 0.07 -3.85 12.51
CA LEU A 37 0.08 -4.07 13.96
C LEU A 37 -0.81 -3.06 14.70
N PHE A 38 -0.81 -1.80 14.31
CA PHE A 38 -1.69 -0.79 14.89
C PHE A 38 -3.16 -1.05 14.57
N ASN A 39 -3.46 -1.48 13.35
CA ASN A 39 -4.83 -1.87 12.98
C ASN A 39 -5.30 -3.11 13.78
N ALA A 40 -4.43 -4.07 14.01
CA ALA A 40 -4.71 -5.21 14.88
C ALA A 40 -4.93 -4.77 16.35
N ALA A 41 -4.16 -3.79 16.84
CA ALA A 41 -4.34 -3.23 18.18
C ALA A 41 -5.69 -2.51 18.33
N ASP A 42 -6.15 -1.78 17.30
CA ASP A 42 -7.47 -1.15 17.28
C ASP A 42 -8.58 -2.20 17.49
N ILE A 43 -8.52 -3.31 16.73
CA ILE A 43 -9.49 -4.41 16.84
C ILE A 43 -9.38 -5.10 18.21
N ALA A 44 -8.17 -5.29 18.73
CA ALA A 44 -7.96 -5.91 20.04
C ALA A 44 -8.52 -5.05 21.18
N VAL A 45 -8.37 -3.73 21.14
CA VAL A 45 -8.95 -2.83 22.14
C VAL A 45 -10.47 -2.90 22.10
N VAL A 46 -11.08 -2.81 20.91
CA VAL A 46 -12.53 -2.95 20.77
C VAL A 46 -13.01 -4.32 21.27
N GLY A 47 -12.29 -5.38 20.88
CA GLY A 47 -12.65 -6.76 21.23
C GLY A 47 -12.51 -7.10 22.72
N ASN A 48 -11.73 -6.37 23.51
CA ASN A 48 -11.51 -6.71 24.92
C ASN A 48 -12.15 -5.73 25.91
N PHE A 49 -12.41 -4.50 25.51
CA PHE A 49 -12.80 -3.44 26.46
C PHE A 49 -14.15 -2.82 26.20
N THR A 50 -15.00 -3.34 25.27
CA THR A 50 -16.34 -2.83 24.99
C THR A 50 -17.47 -3.59 25.69
N GLY A 51 -17.15 -4.49 26.62
CA GLY A 51 -18.12 -5.21 27.45
C GLY A 51 -19.11 -6.05 26.64
N ASP A 52 -20.41 -5.92 26.92
CA ASP A 52 -21.47 -6.70 26.26
C ASP A 52 -21.59 -6.40 24.76
N MET A 53 -21.10 -5.24 24.30
CA MET A 53 -21.12 -4.83 22.89
C MET A 53 -19.91 -5.36 22.09
N ARG A 54 -19.04 -6.17 22.70
CA ARG A 54 -17.80 -6.68 22.12
C ARG A 54 -17.96 -7.23 20.69
N THR A 55 -18.90 -8.13 20.50
CA THR A 55 -19.12 -8.80 19.20
C THR A 55 -19.60 -7.80 18.15
N ALA A 56 -20.57 -6.96 18.50
CA ALA A 56 -21.10 -5.93 17.61
C ALA A 56 -20.05 -4.86 17.27
N ALA A 57 -19.21 -4.48 18.24
CA ALA A 57 -18.15 -3.50 18.07
C ALA A 57 -17.04 -4.00 17.14
N VAL A 58 -16.58 -5.24 17.29
CA VAL A 58 -15.61 -5.85 16.38
C VAL A 58 -16.19 -6.01 14.97
N ALA A 59 -17.47 -6.45 14.87
CA ALA A 59 -18.18 -6.55 13.61
C ALA A 59 -18.31 -5.20 12.91
N ALA A 60 -18.57 -4.11 13.66
CA ALA A 60 -18.68 -2.76 13.13
C ALA A 60 -17.35 -2.26 12.51
N VAL A 61 -16.23 -2.48 13.18
CA VAL A 61 -14.90 -2.14 12.62
C VAL A 61 -14.61 -2.98 11.39
N GLY A 62 -14.86 -4.29 11.44
CA GLY A 62 -14.64 -5.23 10.34
C GLY A 62 -15.47 -4.90 9.10
N ALA A 63 -16.74 -4.55 9.26
CA ALA A 63 -17.63 -4.20 8.15
C ALA A 63 -17.18 -2.96 7.37
N ASN A 64 -16.45 -2.04 8.02
CA ASN A 64 -15.94 -0.82 7.39
C ASN A 64 -14.62 -1.01 6.64
N SER A 65 -13.85 -2.04 6.98
CA SER A 65 -12.51 -2.27 6.43
C SER A 65 -12.45 -2.31 4.90
N PRO A 66 -13.39 -2.95 4.17
CA PRO A 66 -13.36 -2.97 2.70
C PRO A 66 -13.57 -1.59 2.08
N VAL A 67 -14.48 -0.77 2.63
CA VAL A 67 -14.77 0.58 2.13
C VAL A 67 -13.58 1.50 2.36
N ILE A 68 -13.06 1.51 3.58
CA ILE A 68 -11.88 2.29 3.96
C ILE A 68 -10.67 1.88 3.13
N GLY A 69 -10.43 0.57 3.00
CA GLY A 69 -9.34 0.02 2.22
C GLY A 69 -9.40 0.41 0.75
N LEU A 70 -10.59 0.38 0.14
CA LEU A 70 -10.78 0.78 -1.26
C LEU A 70 -10.43 2.26 -1.47
N ILE A 71 -10.90 3.15 -0.60
CA ILE A 71 -10.62 4.59 -0.67
C ILE A 71 -9.13 4.84 -0.46
N LEU A 72 -8.54 4.27 0.59
CA LEU A 72 -7.12 4.46 0.89
C LEU A 72 -6.22 3.94 -0.23
N ASN A 73 -6.48 2.76 -0.77
CA ASN A 73 -5.69 2.17 -1.85
C ASN A 73 -5.73 3.01 -3.13
N LEU A 74 -6.89 3.62 -3.44
CA LEU A 74 -6.99 4.54 -4.56
C LEU A 74 -6.06 5.75 -4.37
N PHE A 75 -6.10 6.39 -3.21
CA PHE A 75 -5.30 7.58 -2.94
C PHE A 75 -3.81 7.27 -2.70
N ILE A 76 -3.46 6.12 -2.13
CA ILE A 76 -2.07 5.64 -2.03
C ILE A 76 -1.47 5.50 -3.45
N GLY A 77 -2.25 4.99 -4.41
CA GLY A 77 -1.82 4.95 -5.80
C GLY A 77 -1.60 6.35 -6.39
N ILE A 78 -2.48 7.32 -6.10
CA ILE A 78 -2.29 8.72 -6.54
C ILE A 78 -1.05 9.32 -5.90
N ALA A 79 -0.81 9.07 -4.61
CA ALA A 79 0.40 9.49 -3.90
C ALA A 79 1.67 8.87 -4.49
N LEU A 80 1.61 7.61 -4.98
CA LEU A 80 2.70 7.00 -5.74
C LEU A 80 2.97 7.77 -7.04
N GLY A 81 1.94 8.28 -7.72
CA GLY A 81 2.10 9.16 -8.87
C GLY A 81 2.87 10.44 -8.53
N ALA A 82 2.57 11.06 -7.38
CA ALA A 82 3.30 12.21 -6.87
C ALA A 82 4.78 11.85 -6.58
N ASN A 83 5.03 10.70 -5.93
CA ASN A 83 6.39 10.20 -5.69
C ASN A 83 7.19 10.11 -7.01
N VAL A 84 6.64 9.51 -8.05
CA VAL A 84 7.33 9.33 -9.35
C VAL A 84 7.61 10.67 -10.01
N VAL A 85 6.64 11.59 -10.03
CA VAL A 85 6.82 12.94 -10.64
C VAL A 85 7.91 13.71 -9.92
N ILE A 86 7.91 13.72 -8.59
CA ILE A 86 8.92 14.42 -7.77
C ILE A 86 10.29 13.74 -7.95
N ALA A 87 10.37 12.40 -7.89
CA ALA A 87 11.61 11.67 -8.09
C ALA A 87 12.24 11.95 -9.46
N ASN A 88 11.43 11.98 -10.52
CA ASN A 88 11.88 12.35 -11.87
C ASN A 88 12.42 13.79 -11.93
N ALA A 89 11.75 14.74 -11.28
CA ALA A 89 12.17 16.14 -11.23
C ALA A 89 13.50 16.31 -10.46
N ILE A 90 13.65 15.61 -9.32
CA ILE A 90 14.89 15.54 -8.54
C ILE A 90 16.02 15.00 -9.40
N GLY A 91 15.78 13.92 -10.13
CA GLY A 91 16.75 13.35 -11.04
C GLY A 91 17.26 14.33 -12.11
N ARG A 92 16.36 15.15 -12.65
CA ARG A 92 16.72 16.21 -13.62
C ARG A 92 17.42 17.42 -13.00
N GLY A 93 17.44 17.53 -11.67
CA GLY A 93 17.90 18.73 -10.98
C GLY A 93 16.93 19.93 -11.11
N ASP A 94 15.70 19.70 -11.51
CA ASP A 94 14.67 20.69 -11.79
C ASP A 94 13.94 21.06 -10.49
N ARG A 95 14.51 21.99 -9.74
CA ARG A 95 13.99 22.45 -8.44
C ARG A 95 12.62 23.10 -8.55
N GLU A 96 12.34 23.79 -9.65
CA GLU A 96 11.05 24.45 -9.87
C GLU A 96 9.93 23.41 -10.01
N THR A 97 10.13 22.39 -10.84
CA THR A 97 9.18 21.27 -10.94
C THR A 97 9.03 20.53 -9.60
N VAL A 98 10.11 20.32 -8.84
CA VAL A 98 10.01 19.72 -7.48
C VAL A 98 9.11 20.55 -6.59
N HIS A 99 9.34 21.88 -6.53
CA HIS A 99 8.55 22.80 -5.73
C HIS A 99 7.06 22.74 -6.11
N HIS A 100 6.74 22.87 -7.39
CA HIS A 100 5.35 22.80 -7.88
C HIS A 100 4.71 21.45 -7.62
N ALA A 101 5.46 20.33 -7.76
CA ALA A 101 4.95 18.99 -7.53
C ALA A 101 4.66 18.73 -6.04
N VAL A 102 5.51 19.21 -5.14
CA VAL A 102 5.28 19.11 -3.69
C VAL A 102 4.01 19.88 -3.31
N HIS A 103 3.86 21.15 -3.75
CA HIS A 103 2.69 21.95 -3.44
C HIS A 103 1.41 21.38 -4.04
N THR A 104 1.44 20.96 -5.31
CA THR A 104 0.32 20.28 -5.97
C THR A 104 -0.08 19.01 -5.22
N SER A 105 0.88 18.23 -4.73
CA SER A 105 0.61 17.00 -3.98
C SER A 105 -0.10 17.26 -2.65
N ILE A 106 0.35 18.25 -1.87
CA ILE A 106 -0.29 18.65 -0.60
C ILE A 106 -1.72 19.14 -0.85
N VAL A 107 -1.92 20.01 -1.83
CA VAL A 107 -3.26 20.54 -2.13
C VAL A 107 -4.18 19.43 -2.66
N THR A 108 -3.65 18.51 -3.49
CA THR A 108 -4.40 17.35 -3.98
C THR A 108 -4.86 16.45 -2.83
N ALA A 109 -3.99 16.20 -1.83
CA ALA A 109 -4.34 15.42 -0.66
C ALA A 109 -5.46 16.07 0.16
N LEU A 110 -5.35 17.38 0.42
CA LEU A 110 -6.35 18.12 1.18
C LEU A 110 -7.70 18.18 0.46
N ILE A 111 -7.71 18.57 -0.83
CA ILE A 111 -8.95 18.65 -1.62
C ILE A 111 -9.56 17.25 -1.77
N GLY A 112 -8.76 16.24 -2.12
CA GLY A 112 -9.22 14.85 -2.22
C GLY A 112 -9.82 14.35 -0.90
N GLY A 113 -9.15 14.64 0.23
CA GLY A 113 -9.64 14.29 1.56
C GLY A 113 -10.95 14.99 1.92
N VAL A 114 -11.09 16.28 1.62
CA VAL A 114 -12.34 17.03 1.84
C VAL A 114 -13.46 16.51 0.95
N ILE A 115 -13.17 16.21 -0.32
CA ILE A 115 -14.16 15.59 -1.23
C ILE A 115 -14.63 14.25 -0.65
N VAL A 116 -13.71 13.38 -0.25
CA VAL A 116 -14.07 12.08 0.35
C VAL A 116 -14.85 12.27 1.66
N ALA A 117 -14.47 13.23 2.49
CA ALA A 117 -15.20 13.52 3.73
C ALA A 117 -16.65 13.94 3.44
N ILE A 118 -16.87 14.88 2.53
CA ILE A 118 -18.22 15.40 2.21
C ILE A 118 -19.07 14.32 1.53
N PHE A 119 -18.58 13.79 0.39
CA PHE A 119 -19.33 12.76 -0.34
C PHE A 119 -19.53 11.49 0.47
N GLY A 120 -18.50 11.11 1.25
CA GLY A 120 -18.56 9.97 2.13
C GLY A 120 -19.67 10.08 3.18
N GLN A 121 -19.88 11.29 3.77
CA GLN A 121 -21.02 11.49 4.69
C GLN A 121 -22.38 11.27 4.02
N LEU A 122 -22.50 11.69 2.76
CA LEU A 122 -23.76 11.55 2.00
C LEU A 122 -24.07 10.09 1.67
N ILE A 123 -23.06 9.30 1.32
CA ILE A 123 -23.25 7.92 0.85
C ILE A 123 -23.05 6.86 1.95
N ALA A 124 -22.54 7.23 3.13
CA ALA A 124 -22.16 6.28 4.19
C ALA A 124 -23.31 5.34 4.59
N ALA A 125 -24.53 5.87 4.77
CA ALA A 125 -25.70 5.07 5.11
C ALA A 125 -26.06 4.07 3.99
N GLY A 126 -26.01 4.51 2.74
CA GLY A 126 -26.24 3.65 1.57
C GLY A 126 -25.20 2.54 1.43
N LEU A 127 -23.91 2.85 1.72
CA LEU A 127 -22.83 1.87 1.71
C LEU A 127 -23.05 0.77 2.77
N MET A 128 -23.48 1.13 3.98
CA MET A 128 -23.78 0.15 5.02
C MET A 128 -24.97 -0.73 4.65
N GLY A 129 -25.96 -0.17 3.97
CA GLY A 129 -27.09 -0.94 3.42
C GLY A 129 -26.67 -1.91 2.33
N LEU A 130 -25.79 -1.48 1.39
CA LEU A 130 -25.23 -2.35 0.33
C LEU A 130 -24.38 -3.49 0.88
N LEU A 131 -23.72 -3.28 2.02
CA LEU A 131 -22.93 -4.31 2.69
C LEU A 131 -23.80 -5.27 3.54
N ASN A 132 -25.11 -5.07 3.58
CA ASN A 132 -26.05 -5.87 4.40
C ASN A 132 -25.59 -5.99 5.85
N VAL A 133 -25.14 -4.87 6.44
CA VAL A 133 -24.70 -4.84 7.84
C VAL A 133 -25.93 -5.12 8.73
N PRO A 134 -25.86 -6.08 9.69
CA PRO A 134 -26.98 -6.40 10.60
C PRO A 134 -27.46 -5.19 11.41
N ASP A 135 -28.76 -5.15 11.72
CA ASP A 135 -29.39 -3.99 12.37
C ASP A 135 -28.80 -3.64 13.74
N ASP A 136 -28.33 -4.64 14.48
CA ASP A 136 -27.64 -4.47 15.78
C ASP A 136 -26.23 -3.87 15.65
N VAL A 137 -25.58 -4.07 14.53
CA VAL A 137 -24.22 -3.57 14.22
C VAL A 137 -24.28 -2.23 13.47
N TYR A 138 -25.35 -1.99 12.71
CA TYR A 138 -25.49 -0.86 11.78
C TYR A 138 -25.21 0.52 12.43
N PRO A 139 -25.75 0.87 13.61
CA PRO A 139 -25.51 2.19 14.21
C PRO A 139 -24.03 2.41 14.55
N LEU A 140 -23.36 1.36 15.04
CA LEU A 140 -21.93 1.39 15.38
C LEU A 140 -21.05 1.50 14.13
N ALA A 141 -21.36 0.70 13.11
CA ALA A 141 -20.64 0.70 11.85
C ALA A 141 -20.76 2.05 11.12
N LEU A 142 -21.97 2.61 11.07
CA LEU A 142 -22.22 3.90 10.45
C LEU A 142 -21.51 5.05 11.18
N ALA A 143 -21.56 5.07 12.51
CA ALA A 143 -20.89 6.09 13.31
C ALA A 143 -19.36 6.02 13.13
N TYR A 144 -18.79 4.82 13.18
CA TYR A 144 -17.35 4.57 12.93
C TYR A 144 -16.94 5.09 11.55
N LEU A 145 -17.68 4.70 10.50
CA LEU A 145 -17.39 5.12 9.12
C LEU A 145 -17.44 6.63 8.98
N ARG A 146 -18.47 7.28 9.50
CA ARG A 146 -18.61 8.74 9.42
C ARG A 146 -17.47 9.48 10.09
N ILE A 147 -17.06 9.06 11.29
CA ILE A 147 -15.90 9.66 11.99
C ILE A 147 -14.63 9.46 11.19
N TYR A 148 -14.40 8.25 10.68
CA TYR A 148 -13.23 7.93 9.89
C TYR A 148 -13.15 8.77 8.60
N LEU A 149 -14.29 8.91 7.89
CA LEU A 149 -14.36 9.71 6.66
C LEU A 149 -14.14 11.21 6.92
N LEU A 150 -14.58 11.75 8.06
CA LEU A 150 -14.24 13.13 8.46
C LEU A 150 -12.73 13.31 8.68
N GLY A 151 -12.01 12.26 9.06
CA GLY A 151 -10.56 12.25 9.21
C GLY A 151 -9.79 12.13 7.90
N MET A 152 -10.45 11.87 6.75
CA MET A 152 -9.76 11.65 5.47
C MET A 152 -8.81 12.77 5.05
N PRO A 153 -9.08 14.06 5.27
CA PRO A 153 -8.14 15.11 4.91
C PRO A 153 -6.76 14.92 5.54
N VAL A 154 -6.69 14.56 6.83
CA VAL A 154 -5.39 14.35 7.51
C VAL A 154 -4.78 12.99 7.20
N ILE A 155 -5.60 11.95 7.01
CA ILE A 155 -5.12 10.61 6.63
C ILE A 155 -4.49 10.63 5.23
N LEU A 156 -5.14 11.28 4.27
CA LEU A 156 -4.59 11.41 2.92
C LEU A 156 -3.38 12.33 2.89
N LEU A 157 -3.39 13.41 3.68
CA LEU A 157 -2.25 14.31 3.80
C LEU A 157 -1.00 13.55 4.25
N TYR A 158 -1.10 12.72 5.30
CA TYR A 158 0.00 11.86 5.75
C TYR A 158 0.54 10.97 4.61
N ASN A 159 -0.34 10.32 3.82
CA ASN A 159 0.08 9.43 2.75
C ASN A 159 0.84 10.16 1.64
N PHE A 160 0.39 11.37 1.26
CA PHE A 160 1.09 12.19 0.27
C PHE A 160 2.40 12.76 0.81
N GLU A 161 2.45 13.22 2.05
CA GLU A 161 3.67 13.66 2.71
C GLU A 161 4.71 12.52 2.77
N ALA A 162 4.28 11.31 3.16
CA ALA A 162 5.14 10.14 3.14
C ALA A 162 5.67 9.84 1.73
N ALA A 163 4.84 9.99 0.69
CA ALA A 163 5.26 9.83 -0.70
C ALA A 163 6.29 10.89 -1.13
N ILE A 164 6.14 12.13 -0.68
CA ILE A 164 7.12 13.22 -0.90
C ILE A 164 8.47 12.84 -0.25
N PHE A 165 8.49 12.41 1.00
CA PHE A 165 9.74 11.97 1.67
C PHE A 165 10.37 10.76 0.97
N ARG A 166 9.56 9.79 0.54
CA ARG A 166 10.04 8.63 -0.22
C ARG A 166 10.69 9.04 -1.53
N SER A 167 10.19 10.08 -2.21
CA SER A 167 10.74 10.55 -3.49
C SER A 167 12.17 11.08 -3.40
N VAL A 168 12.56 11.61 -2.24
CA VAL A 168 13.93 12.07 -1.94
C VAL A 168 14.81 11.00 -1.30
N GLY A 169 14.25 9.81 -1.06
CA GLY A 169 14.97 8.71 -0.41
C GLY A 169 14.97 8.73 1.10
N ASP A 170 14.19 9.59 1.73
CA ASP A 170 14.04 9.61 3.18
C ASP A 170 12.82 8.79 3.60
N THR A 171 13.03 7.49 3.81
CA THR A 171 12.00 6.56 4.26
C THR A 171 11.92 6.43 5.78
N LYS A 172 12.91 6.97 6.50
CA LYS A 172 12.97 6.92 7.97
C LYS A 172 12.03 7.93 8.62
N VAL A 173 11.90 9.11 8.05
CA VAL A 173 11.03 10.16 8.60
C VAL A 173 9.56 9.74 8.64
N PRO A 174 8.96 9.19 7.56
CA PRO A 174 7.61 8.60 7.61
C PRO A 174 7.48 7.45 8.62
N LEU A 175 8.49 6.58 8.73
CA LEU A 175 8.49 5.49 9.70
C LEU A 175 8.45 6.02 11.13
N ILE A 176 9.29 7.00 11.47
CA ILE A 176 9.32 7.60 12.81
C ILE A 176 7.98 8.28 13.11
N ALA A 177 7.43 9.05 12.17
CA ALA A 177 6.14 9.70 12.35
C ALA A 177 5.01 8.68 12.61
N LEU A 178 4.98 7.58 11.84
CA LEU A 178 4.03 6.50 12.06
C LEU A 178 4.23 5.79 13.41
N THR A 179 5.47 5.55 13.80
CA THR A 179 5.76 4.90 15.09
C THR A 179 5.25 5.76 16.26
N VAL A 180 5.55 7.07 16.24
CA VAL A 180 5.06 7.99 17.27
C VAL A 180 3.54 8.05 17.30
N SER A 181 2.92 8.21 16.13
CA SER A 181 1.46 8.29 16.05
C SER A 181 0.77 6.96 16.37
N GLY A 182 1.38 5.83 16.04
CA GLY A 182 0.82 4.52 16.36
C GLY A 182 0.84 4.21 17.86
N VAL A 183 1.93 4.56 18.55
CA VAL A 183 1.96 4.47 20.02
C VAL A 183 0.89 5.38 20.63
N LEU A 184 0.77 6.62 20.13
CA LEU A 184 -0.28 7.53 20.56
C LEU A 184 -1.68 6.97 20.27
N ASN A 185 -1.89 6.35 19.11
CA ASN A 185 -3.15 5.70 18.74
C ASN A 185 -3.58 4.66 19.78
N VAL A 186 -2.66 3.75 20.18
CA VAL A 186 -2.95 2.74 21.21
C VAL A 186 -3.33 3.40 22.54
N ILE A 187 -2.59 4.43 22.97
CA ILE A 187 -2.88 5.16 24.21
C ILE A 187 -4.26 5.84 24.13
N LEU A 188 -4.57 6.51 23.03
CA LEU A 188 -5.85 7.17 22.81
C LEU A 188 -7.00 6.16 22.73
N ASN A 189 -6.79 5.01 22.08
CA ASN A 189 -7.79 3.93 22.04
C ASN A 189 -8.16 3.47 23.45
N LEU A 190 -7.17 3.17 24.28
CA LEU A 190 -7.42 2.77 25.67
C LEU A 190 -8.13 3.88 26.46
N PHE A 191 -7.71 5.13 26.29
CA PHE A 191 -8.34 6.26 26.94
C PHE A 191 -9.80 6.46 26.53
N PHE A 192 -10.07 6.52 25.21
CA PHE A 192 -11.44 6.75 24.72
C PHE A 192 -12.38 5.56 24.98
N VAL A 193 -11.89 4.33 24.87
CA VAL A 193 -12.72 3.13 25.04
C VAL A 193 -12.92 2.81 26.53
N ILE A 194 -11.86 2.84 27.34
CA ILE A 194 -11.94 2.42 28.75
C ILE A 194 -12.43 3.56 29.66
N VAL A 195 -11.81 4.74 29.54
CA VAL A 195 -12.08 5.87 30.44
C VAL A 195 -13.35 6.60 30.02
N LEU A 196 -13.46 6.98 28.73
CA LEU A 196 -14.60 7.73 28.20
C LEU A 196 -15.76 6.84 27.74
N LYS A 197 -15.57 5.52 27.67
CA LYS A 197 -16.58 4.52 27.26
C LYS A 197 -17.21 4.82 25.88
N MET A 198 -16.42 5.38 24.97
CA MET A 198 -16.88 5.80 23.63
C MET A 198 -17.04 4.65 22.63
N ASN A 199 -16.71 3.41 23.03
CA ASN A 199 -16.81 2.21 22.19
C ASN A 199 -16.06 2.39 20.84
N VAL A 200 -16.61 1.94 19.71
CA VAL A 200 -15.99 2.04 18.36
C VAL A 200 -15.74 3.49 17.93
N ASN A 201 -16.55 4.44 18.39
CA ASN A 201 -16.37 5.86 18.11
C ASN A 201 -15.05 6.37 18.66
N GLY A 202 -14.65 5.89 19.85
CA GLY A 202 -13.36 6.23 20.46
C GLY A 202 -12.18 5.77 19.62
N VAL A 203 -12.25 4.57 19.06
CA VAL A 203 -11.21 4.04 18.17
C VAL A 203 -11.13 4.83 16.88
N ALA A 204 -12.26 5.17 16.25
CA ALA A 204 -12.25 6.02 15.05
C ALA A 204 -11.62 7.39 15.31
N ILE A 205 -11.98 8.04 16.43
CA ILE A 205 -11.41 9.34 16.83
C ILE A 205 -9.90 9.21 17.10
N ALA A 206 -9.48 8.17 17.83
CA ALA A 206 -8.07 7.93 18.12
C ALA A 206 -7.26 7.75 16.83
N THR A 207 -7.79 7.02 15.86
CA THR A 207 -7.15 6.81 14.55
C THR A 207 -7.02 8.12 13.77
N VAL A 208 -8.05 8.96 13.75
CA VAL A 208 -7.99 10.28 13.10
C VAL A 208 -6.99 11.20 13.78
N LEU A 209 -7.01 11.30 15.11
CA LEU A 209 -6.10 12.15 15.87
C LEU A 209 -4.64 11.70 15.72
N SER A 210 -4.37 10.41 15.77
CA SER A 210 -3.02 9.89 15.60
C SER A 210 -2.48 10.14 14.17
N ASN A 211 -3.31 9.98 13.14
CA ASN A 211 -2.95 10.36 11.78
C ASN A 211 -2.72 11.87 11.63
N ALA A 212 -3.49 12.71 12.31
CA ALA A 212 -3.25 14.15 12.34
C ALA A 212 -1.88 14.48 12.96
N VAL A 213 -1.49 13.80 14.04
CA VAL A 213 -0.16 13.97 14.65
C VAL A 213 0.95 13.55 13.69
N SER A 214 0.84 12.39 13.02
CA SER A 214 1.86 11.99 12.03
C SER A 214 1.96 12.98 10.88
N SER A 215 0.84 13.47 10.36
CA SER A 215 0.84 14.49 9.31
C SER A 215 1.48 15.81 9.78
N VAL A 216 1.14 16.29 10.98
CA VAL A 216 1.77 17.50 11.55
C VAL A 216 3.30 17.33 11.71
N LEU A 217 3.76 16.16 12.13
CA LEU A 217 5.19 15.86 12.23
C LEU A 217 5.89 15.92 10.86
N LEU A 218 5.27 15.33 9.83
CA LEU A 218 5.79 15.37 8.46
C LEU A 218 5.73 16.77 7.87
N LEU A 219 4.61 17.48 8.03
CA LEU A 219 4.44 18.84 7.55
C LEU A 219 5.48 19.78 8.17
N ARG A 220 5.71 19.69 9.48
CA ARG A 220 6.74 20.47 10.16
C ARG A 220 8.13 20.24 9.54
N ARG A 221 8.44 19.00 9.16
CA ARG A 221 9.70 18.67 8.46
C ARG A 221 9.73 19.26 7.06
N LEU A 222 8.61 19.24 6.31
CA LEU A 222 8.52 19.83 4.98
C LEU A 222 8.62 21.37 5.00
N LEU A 223 8.11 22.03 6.04
CA LEU A 223 8.22 23.48 6.20
C LEU A 223 9.68 23.96 6.38
N HIS A 224 10.55 23.09 6.94
CA HIS A 224 11.96 23.38 7.21
C HIS A 224 12.92 22.62 6.30
N GLY A 225 12.42 21.94 5.26
CA GLY A 225 13.22 21.17 4.30
C GLY A 225 13.96 22.05 3.31
N ASP A 226 15.05 21.52 2.73
CA ASP A 226 15.82 22.22 1.71
C ASP A 226 15.40 21.85 0.29
N LEU A 227 15.31 20.53 -0.01
CA LEU A 227 15.02 20.02 -1.35
C LEU A 227 13.51 19.90 -1.62
N VAL A 228 12.76 19.43 -0.63
CA VAL A 228 11.29 19.30 -0.67
C VAL A 228 10.71 20.20 0.41
N ARG A 229 10.53 21.48 0.08
CA ARG A 229 10.02 22.49 1.00
C ARG A 229 8.59 22.85 0.64
N VAL A 230 7.72 22.96 1.67
CA VAL A 230 6.37 23.49 1.55
C VAL A 230 6.37 24.95 2.01
N GLU A 231 5.86 25.82 1.19
CA GLU A 231 5.61 27.22 1.52
C GLU A 231 4.10 27.47 1.53
N LEU A 232 3.51 27.65 2.71
CA LEU A 232 2.05 27.71 2.88
C LEU A 232 1.39 28.80 2.03
N LYS A 233 2.11 29.92 1.78
CA LYS A 233 1.62 31.02 0.95
C LYS A 233 1.60 30.71 -0.55
N GLN A 234 2.30 29.66 -0.98
CA GLN A 234 2.44 29.26 -2.37
C GLN A 234 1.68 27.97 -2.70
N LEU A 235 0.85 27.51 -1.76
CA LEU A 235 0.01 26.32 -1.98
C LEU A 235 -0.95 26.58 -3.14
N ARG A 236 -0.71 25.88 -4.24
CA ARG A 236 -1.56 25.90 -5.45
C ARG A 236 -1.45 24.58 -6.20
N ILE A 237 -2.46 24.28 -6.99
CA ILE A 237 -2.39 23.21 -7.98
C ILE A 237 -1.79 23.75 -9.26
N ASP A 238 -0.70 23.12 -9.72
CA ASP A 238 -0.23 23.28 -11.08
C ASP A 238 -0.98 22.25 -11.97
N PRO A 239 -1.80 22.69 -12.95
CA PRO A 239 -2.61 21.78 -13.75
C PRO A 239 -1.79 20.79 -14.58
N ALA A 240 -0.59 21.18 -15.04
CA ALA A 240 0.28 20.31 -15.83
C ALA A 240 0.90 19.22 -14.95
N ILE A 241 1.35 19.59 -13.75
CA ILE A 241 1.88 18.68 -12.76
C ILE A 241 0.76 17.73 -12.25
N PHE A 242 -0.40 18.27 -11.91
CA PHE A 242 -1.55 17.49 -11.47
C PHE A 242 -1.92 16.42 -12.51
N ARG A 243 -1.99 16.80 -13.80
CA ARG A 243 -2.26 15.84 -14.87
C ARG A 243 -1.20 14.74 -14.94
N LYS A 244 0.09 15.06 -14.73
CA LYS A 244 1.16 14.06 -14.68
C LYS A 244 1.00 13.12 -13.49
N ILE A 245 0.72 13.65 -12.30
CA ILE A 245 0.45 12.87 -11.08
C ILE A 245 -0.71 11.92 -11.31
N MET A 246 -1.84 12.42 -11.83
CA MET A 246 -3.02 11.62 -12.10
C MET A 246 -2.80 10.55 -13.17
N ARG A 247 -2.06 10.88 -14.26
CA ARG A 247 -1.73 9.93 -15.32
C ARG A 247 -0.94 8.71 -14.82
N ILE A 248 -0.12 8.90 -13.80
CA ILE A 248 0.68 7.82 -13.20
C ILE A 248 -0.08 7.19 -12.03
N GLY A 249 -0.61 8.01 -11.15
CA GLY A 249 -1.16 7.59 -9.87
C GLY A 249 -2.57 6.98 -9.96
N LEU A 250 -3.44 7.54 -10.78
CA LEU A 250 -4.82 7.04 -10.89
C LEU A 250 -4.89 5.59 -11.40
N PRO A 251 -4.15 5.19 -12.46
CA PRO A 251 -4.11 3.77 -12.85
C PRO A 251 -3.57 2.85 -11.76
N ALA A 252 -2.53 3.27 -11.03
CA ALA A 252 -1.98 2.51 -9.92
C ALA A 252 -2.98 2.38 -8.75
N GLY A 253 -3.71 3.47 -8.46
CA GLY A 253 -4.75 3.47 -7.44
C GLY A 253 -5.95 2.57 -7.79
N ILE A 254 -6.42 2.66 -9.02
CA ILE A 254 -7.49 1.77 -9.53
C ILE A 254 -7.04 0.30 -9.48
N GLN A 255 -5.79 0.00 -9.88
CA GLN A 255 -5.22 -1.34 -9.77
C GLN A 255 -5.29 -1.86 -8.33
N SER A 256 -4.85 -1.06 -7.37
CA SER A 256 -4.84 -1.46 -5.94
C SER A 256 -6.26 -1.62 -5.38
N ALA A 257 -7.19 -0.74 -5.75
CA ALA A 257 -8.59 -0.83 -5.35
C ALA A 257 -9.27 -2.08 -5.93
N LEU A 258 -9.06 -2.39 -7.20
CA LEU A 258 -9.61 -3.58 -7.85
C LEU A 258 -8.99 -4.89 -7.33
N PHE A 259 -7.72 -4.84 -6.91
CA PHE A 259 -7.09 -5.96 -6.22
C PHE A 259 -7.83 -6.28 -4.90
N SER A 260 -8.22 -5.25 -4.14
CA SER A 260 -9.02 -5.42 -2.93
C SER A 260 -10.40 -6.02 -3.22
N VAL A 261 -11.06 -5.58 -4.29
CA VAL A 261 -12.34 -6.19 -4.74
C VAL A 261 -12.16 -7.66 -5.10
N SER A 262 -11.09 -8.01 -5.83
CA SER A 262 -10.78 -9.40 -6.16
C SER A 262 -10.58 -10.26 -4.92
N ASN A 263 -9.92 -9.74 -3.88
CA ASN A 263 -9.75 -10.45 -2.62
C ASN A 263 -11.09 -10.67 -1.88
N ILE A 264 -12.03 -9.72 -1.96
CA ILE A 264 -13.38 -9.88 -1.41
C ILE A 264 -14.13 -11.03 -2.10
N ILE A 265 -14.02 -11.15 -3.43
CA ILE A 265 -14.65 -12.25 -4.19
C ILE A 265 -14.07 -13.61 -3.77
N ILE A 266 -12.74 -13.70 -3.65
CA ILE A 266 -12.08 -14.92 -3.14
C ILE A 266 -12.54 -15.23 -1.71
N GLN A 267 -12.61 -14.21 -0.84
CA GLN A 267 -13.06 -14.40 0.54
C GLN A 267 -14.51 -14.89 0.62
N SER A 268 -15.38 -14.38 -0.26
CA SER A 268 -16.77 -14.88 -0.35
C SER A 268 -16.83 -16.37 -0.71
N ALA A 269 -15.99 -16.81 -1.66
CA ALA A 269 -15.88 -18.24 -2.00
C ALA A 269 -15.32 -19.07 -0.83
N ILE A 270 -14.34 -18.56 -0.09
CA ILE A 270 -13.80 -19.22 1.12
C ILE A 270 -14.90 -19.35 2.19
N ASN A 271 -15.68 -18.30 2.39
CA ASN A 271 -16.76 -18.29 3.39
C ASN A 271 -17.83 -19.36 3.11
N SER A 272 -18.07 -19.70 1.82
CA SER A 272 -19.02 -20.76 1.44
C SER A 272 -18.57 -22.17 1.84
N LEU A 273 -17.30 -22.34 2.22
CA LEU A 273 -16.74 -23.63 2.66
C LEU A 273 -16.88 -23.87 4.18
N GLY A 274 -17.49 -22.95 4.91
CA GLY A 274 -17.79 -23.06 6.33
C GLY A 274 -16.83 -22.33 7.26
N THR A 275 -17.21 -22.28 8.53
CA THR A 275 -16.58 -21.42 9.55
C THR A 275 -15.12 -21.79 9.86
N VAL A 276 -14.78 -23.08 9.85
CA VAL A 276 -13.41 -23.55 10.10
C VAL A 276 -12.46 -23.06 9.00
N VAL A 277 -12.86 -23.18 7.73
CA VAL A 277 -12.07 -22.72 6.58
C VAL A 277 -11.94 -21.21 6.57
N MET A 278 -13.03 -20.50 6.90
CA MET A 278 -13.04 -19.06 7.02
C MET A 278 -12.07 -18.55 8.10
N ALA A 279 -12.10 -19.16 9.29
CA ALA A 279 -11.21 -18.81 10.39
C ALA A 279 -9.73 -19.09 10.03
N ALA A 280 -9.46 -20.23 9.43
CA ALA A 280 -8.13 -20.63 8.97
C ALA A 280 -7.57 -19.66 7.93
N SER A 281 -8.41 -19.30 6.95
CA SER A 281 -8.03 -18.37 5.88
C SER A 281 -7.76 -16.95 6.42
N SER A 282 -8.58 -16.47 7.34
CA SER A 282 -8.41 -15.16 7.96
C SER A 282 -7.12 -15.08 8.80
N ALA A 283 -6.83 -16.10 9.59
CA ALA A 283 -5.60 -16.18 10.38
C ALA A 283 -4.36 -16.18 9.47
N ALA A 284 -4.37 -17.00 8.41
CA ALA A 284 -3.27 -17.09 7.46
C ALA A 284 -3.08 -15.77 6.68
N PHE A 285 -4.17 -15.07 6.32
CA PHE A 285 -4.09 -13.77 5.63
C PHE A 285 -3.37 -12.69 6.45
N ASN A 286 -3.60 -12.63 7.78
CA ASN A 286 -2.90 -11.69 8.64
C ASN A 286 -1.38 -11.95 8.70
N ILE A 287 -0.97 -13.21 8.55
CA ILE A 287 0.46 -13.58 8.48
C ILE A 287 1.04 -13.26 7.10
N GLU A 288 0.29 -13.57 6.03
CA GLU A 288 0.67 -13.34 4.65
C GLU A 288 0.96 -11.88 4.34
N ILE A 289 0.14 -10.95 4.86
CA ILE A 289 0.26 -9.52 4.58
C ILE A 289 1.59 -8.93 5.08
N ILE A 290 2.16 -9.47 6.15
CA ILE A 290 3.48 -9.07 6.66
C ILE A 290 4.59 -9.40 5.65
N ALA A 291 4.54 -10.59 5.06
CA ALA A 291 5.50 -10.99 4.02
C ALA A 291 5.29 -10.17 2.73
N TYR A 292 4.04 -9.85 2.41
CA TYR A 292 3.72 -9.00 1.26
C TYR A 292 4.26 -7.56 1.43
N ASP A 293 4.22 -6.99 2.63
CA ASP A 293 4.78 -5.65 2.89
C ASP A 293 6.29 -5.60 2.63
N VAL A 294 7.03 -6.67 2.92
CA VAL A 294 8.46 -6.79 2.58
C VAL A 294 8.64 -6.73 1.06
N LEU A 295 7.95 -7.57 0.32
CA LEU A 295 7.99 -7.63 -1.15
C LEU A 295 7.63 -6.27 -1.78
N ASN A 296 6.51 -5.68 -1.37
CA ASN A 296 6.03 -4.41 -1.90
C ASN A 296 7.01 -3.25 -1.65
N SER A 297 7.79 -3.29 -0.56
CA SER A 297 8.78 -2.27 -0.24
C SER A 297 9.91 -2.20 -1.26
N PHE A 298 10.36 -3.32 -1.80
CA PHE A 298 11.37 -3.36 -2.87
C PHE A 298 10.80 -2.87 -4.21
N SER A 299 9.53 -3.13 -4.51
CA SER A 299 8.84 -2.56 -5.67
C SER A 299 8.78 -1.03 -5.59
N GLN A 300 8.46 -0.47 -4.41
CA GLN A 300 8.46 0.98 -4.17
C GLN A 300 9.89 1.56 -4.29
N ALA A 301 10.91 0.87 -3.75
CA ALA A 301 12.30 1.24 -3.91
C ALA A 301 12.69 1.27 -5.39
N CYS A 302 12.39 0.22 -6.15
CA CYS A 302 12.65 0.15 -7.58
C CYS A 302 12.00 1.34 -8.32
N THR A 303 10.72 1.62 -8.04
CA THR A 303 9.99 2.74 -8.65
C THR A 303 10.69 4.08 -8.42
N THR A 304 11.09 4.38 -7.20
CA THR A 304 11.69 5.67 -6.84
C THR A 304 13.11 5.80 -7.37
N PHE A 305 13.95 4.77 -7.24
CA PHE A 305 15.31 4.76 -7.79
C PHE A 305 15.31 4.89 -9.31
N VAL A 306 14.44 4.15 -9.99
CA VAL A 306 14.27 4.25 -11.45
C VAL A 306 13.78 5.64 -11.81
N GLY A 307 12.81 6.20 -11.08
CA GLY A 307 12.31 7.54 -11.29
C GLY A 307 13.42 8.59 -11.26
N GLN A 308 14.24 8.62 -10.22
CA GLN A 308 15.36 9.57 -10.12
C GLN A 308 16.42 9.33 -11.22
N ASN A 309 16.81 8.08 -11.45
CA ASN A 309 17.84 7.77 -12.46
C ASN A 309 17.35 8.04 -13.89
N TYR A 310 16.08 7.82 -14.18
CA TYR A 310 15.46 8.20 -15.44
C TYR A 310 15.46 9.71 -15.62
N GLY A 311 15.06 10.48 -14.61
CA GLY A 311 15.13 11.94 -14.62
C GLY A 311 16.53 12.47 -14.92
N ALA A 312 17.57 11.81 -14.35
CA ALA A 312 19.00 12.15 -14.56
C ALA A 312 19.58 11.63 -15.89
N GLY A 313 18.78 10.97 -16.75
CA GLY A 313 19.27 10.36 -18.00
C GLY A 313 20.15 9.12 -17.82
N LYS A 314 20.27 8.58 -16.59
CA LYS A 314 21.11 7.42 -16.25
C LYS A 314 20.39 6.09 -16.54
N ILE A 315 20.07 5.84 -17.80
CA ILE A 315 19.22 4.72 -18.24
C ILE A 315 19.79 3.33 -17.89
N ASP A 316 21.11 3.14 -18.03
CA ASP A 316 21.77 1.87 -17.66
C ASP A 316 21.63 1.60 -16.16
N ARG A 317 21.62 2.66 -15.36
CA ARG A 317 21.44 2.57 -13.93
C ARG A 317 20.00 2.18 -13.57
N CYS A 318 18.99 2.60 -14.36
CA CYS A 318 17.60 2.14 -14.20
C CYS A 318 17.50 0.62 -14.38
N LYS A 319 18.15 0.06 -15.41
CA LYS A 319 18.17 -1.40 -15.64
C LYS A 319 18.86 -2.15 -14.51
N LYS A 320 20.02 -1.65 -14.05
CA LYS A 320 20.75 -2.23 -12.90
C LYS A 320 19.89 -2.19 -11.63
N THR A 321 19.15 -1.10 -11.40
CA THR A 321 18.23 -0.98 -10.27
C THR A 321 17.16 -2.07 -10.32
N MET A 322 16.52 -2.29 -11.45
CA MET A 322 15.52 -3.34 -11.61
C MET A 322 16.06 -4.74 -11.27
N LEU A 323 17.23 -5.08 -11.81
CA LEU A 323 17.84 -6.40 -11.60
C LEU A 323 18.27 -6.60 -10.14
N LEU A 324 18.86 -5.56 -9.52
CA LEU A 324 19.24 -5.62 -8.11
C LEU A 324 18.02 -5.66 -7.20
N SER A 325 16.98 -4.86 -7.48
CA SER A 325 15.73 -4.92 -6.71
C SER A 325 15.11 -6.31 -6.77
N LEU A 326 15.11 -6.95 -7.95
CA LEU A 326 14.59 -8.32 -8.10
C LEU A 326 15.44 -9.32 -7.29
N GLY A 327 16.76 -9.25 -7.38
CA GLY A 327 17.65 -10.15 -6.64
C GLY A 327 17.57 -9.99 -5.14
N GLU A 328 17.53 -8.75 -4.65
CA GLU A 328 17.44 -8.45 -3.22
C GLU A 328 16.06 -8.78 -2.65
N ASP A 329 14.99 -8.55 -3.43
CA ASP A 329 13.63 -8.93 -3.04
C ASP A 329 13.47 -10.45 -2.95
N ILE A 330 14.06 -11.21 -3.89
CA ILE A 330 14.10 -12.69 -3.81
C ILE A 330 14.76 -13.12 -2.49
N ILE A 331 15.89 -12.54 -2.12
CA ILE A 331 16.59 -12.89 -0.89
C ILE A 331 15.76 -12.50 0.35
N ALA A 332 15.27 -11.27 0.41
CA ALA A 332 14.50 -10.77 1.55
C ALA A 332 13.18 -11.54 1.72
N SER A 333 12.46 -11.76 0.62
CA SER A 333 11.22 -12.53 0.63
C SER A 333 11.46 -14.00 0.98
N ALA A 334 12.53 -14.62 0.47
CA ALA A 334 12.88 -16.00 0.84
C ALA A 334 13.16 -16.12 2.34
N ILE A 335 13.89 -15.19 2.92
CA ILE A 335 14.14 -15.17 4.38
C ILE A 335 12.82 -15.04 5.14
N ALA A 336 11.97 -14.08 4.77
CA ALA A 336 10.67 -13.89 5.41
C ALA A 336 9.77 -15.13 5.30
N ILE A 337 9.70 -15.73 4.11
CA ILE A 337 8.92 -16.95 3.84
C ILE A 337 9.44 -18.12 4.68
N VAL A 338 10.76 -18.34 4.73
CA VAL A 338 11.35 -19.43 5.53
C VAL A 338 11.01 -19.23 7.01
N ILE A 339 11.15 -18.03 7.54
CA ILE A 339 10.78 -17.73 8.94
C ILE A 339 9.30 -18.05 9.17
N VAL A 340 8.42 -17.55 8.29
CA VAL A 340 6.97 -17.77 8.43
C VAL A 340 6.62 -19.25 8.28
N LEU A 341 7.24 -20.00 7.38
CA LEU A 341 6.95 -21.44 7.24
C LEU A 341 7.46 -22.25 8.43
N LEU A 342 8.61 -21.91 9.00
CA LEU A 342 9.13 -22.58 10.19
C LEU A 342 8.29 -22.29 11.45
N THR A 343 7.75 -21.09 11.56
CA THR A 343 6.97 -20.65 12.72
C THR A 343 5.46 -20.67 12.48
N GLY A 344 5.00 -20.94 11.25
CA GLY A 344 3.65 -20.70 10.79
C GLY A 344 2.56 -21.40 11.59
N LYS A 345 2.77 -22.64 12.02
CA LYS A 345 1.81 -23.35 12.91
C LYS A 345 1.69 -22.66 14.26
N TYR A 346 2.78 -22.19 14.83
CA TYR A 346 2.77 -21.42 16.09
C TYR A 346 2.10 -20.05 15.92
N LEU A 347 2.38 -19.36 14.81
CA LEU A 347 1.74 -18.09 14.49
C LEU A 347 0.23 -18.25 14.29
N LEU A 348 -0.20 -19.30 13.61
CA LEU A 348 -1.63 -19.61 13.42
C LEU A 348 -2.31 -19.94 14.76
N ALA A 349 -1.62 -20.68 15.65
CA ALA A 349 -2.13 -21.02 16.98
C ALA A 349 -2.37 -19.77 17.87
N ILE A 350 -1.70 -18.63 17.61
CA ILE A 350 -1.99 -17.38 18.30
C ILE A 350 -3.42 -16.89 17.98
N PHE A 351 -3.91 -17.15 16.77
CA PHE A 351 -5.24 -16.74 16.34
C PHE A 351 -6.32 -17.77 16.69
N ASN A 352 -5.99 -19.07 16.58
CA ASN A 352 -6.93 -20.13 16.88
C ASN A 352 -6.19 -21.44 17.19
N ASN A 353 -6.53 -22.08 18.33
CA ASN A 353 -5.90 -23.32 18.78
C ASN A 353 -6.51 -24.61 18.19
N ASP A 354 -7.55 -24.49 17.35
CA ASP A 354 -8.15 -25.66 16.69
C ASP A 354 -7.14 -26.26 15.67
N PRO A 355 -6.78 -27.57 15.82
CA PRO A 355 -5.84 -28.23 14.93
C PRO A 355 -6.27 -28.20 13.45
N GLN A 356 -7.58 -28.24 13.16
CA GLN A 356 -8.07 -28.16 11.79
C GLN A 356 -7.86 -26.77 11.18
N VAL A 357 -8.10 -25.71 11.97
CA VAL A 357 -7.85 -24.34 11.56
C VAL A 357 -6.37 -24.11 11.27
N ILE A 358 -5.49 -24.62 12.13
CA ILE A 358 -4.04 -24.52 11.95
C ILE A 358 -3.58 -25.24 10.68
N GLU A 359 -4.06 -26.46 10.42
CA GLU A 359 -3.64 -27.26 9.27
C GLU A 359 -4.10 -26.62 7.94
N ILE A 360 -5.36 -26.19 7.88
CA ILE A 360 -5.91 -25.50 6.70
C ILE A 360 -5.19 -24.16 6.48
N GLY A 361 -4.98 -23.37 7.53
CA GLY A 361 -4.26 -22.10 7.45
C GLY A 361 -2.81 -22.29 6.98
N TYR A 362 -2.14 -23.31 7.49
CA TYR A 362 -0.77 -23.63 7.07
C TYR A 362 -0.70 -24.09 5.61
N SER A 363 -1.68 -24.87 5.14
CA SER A 363 -1.77 -25.23 3.72
C SER A 363 -1.93 -24.02 2.80
N ARG A 364 -2.70 -23.00 3.23
CA ARG A 364 -2.80 -21.72 2.52
C ARG A 364 -1.43 -21.03 2.41
N LEU A 365 -0.70 -20.92 3.53
CA LEU A 365 0.63 -20.30 3.55
C LEU A 365 1.60 -21.01 2.60
N LEU A 366 1.60 -22.35 2.57
CA LEU A 366 2.45 -23.13 1.68
C LEU A 366 2.16 -22.85 0.20
N ILE A 367 0.90 -22.86 -0.21
CA ILE A 367 0.52 -22.64 -1.63
C ILE A 367 0.83 -21.21 -2.04
N LEU A 368 0.51 -20.24 -1.21
CA LEU A 368 0.73 -18.81 -1.48
C LEU A 368 2.21 -18.48 -1.57
N PHE A 369 2.99 -18.86 -0.57
CA PHE A 369 4.42 -18.56 -0.55
C PHE A 369 5.19 -19.31 -1.63
N GLY A 370 4.73 -20.51 -2.03
CA GLY A 370 5.25 -21.22 -3.20
C GLY A 370 5.07 -20.44 -4.51
N SER A 371 4.08 -19.55 -4.57
CA SER A 371 3.82 -18.70 -5.75
C SER A 371 4.40 -17.27 -5.66
N TYR A 372 5.02 -16.88 -4.54
CA TYR A 372 5.52 -15.53 -4.32
C TYR A 372 6.60 -15.09 -5.30
N ILE A 373 7.34 -16.02 -5.90
CA ILE A 373 8.30 -15.71 -6.97
C ILE A 373 7.63 -14.98 -8.15
N PHE A 374 6.41 -15.34 -8.49
CA PHE A 374 5.63 -14.65 -9.52
C PHE A 374 5.17 -13.28 -9.05
N SER A 375 4.75 -13.17 -7.77
CA SER A 375 4.31 -11.90 -7.17
C SER A 375 5.43 -10.87 -7.16
N LEU A 376 6.60 -11.21 -6.60
CA LEU A 376 7.73 -10.30 -6.56
C LEU A 376 8.22 -9.92 -7.97
N THR A 377 8.17 -10.86 -8.92
CA THR A 377 8.58 -10.58 -10.31
C THR A 377 7.67 -9.53 -10.95
N TYR A 378 6.33 -9.72 -10.92
CA TYR A 378 5.44 -8.75 -11.55
C TYR A 378 5.41 -7.40 -10.82
N GLU A 379 5.58 -7.37 -9.49
CA GLU A 379 5.63 -6.13 -8.72
C GLU A 379 6.88 -5.30 -9.03
N ILE A 380 8.07 -5.92 -9.06
CA ILE A 380 9.32 -5.24 -9.42
C ILE A 380 9.27 -4.73 -10.87
N LEU A 381 8.80 -5.54 -11.82
CA LEU A 381 8.66 -5.13 -13.21
C LEU A 381 7.63 -3.99 -13.37
N SER A 382 6.53 -4.04 -12.64
CA SER A 382 5.55 -2.95 -12.58
C SER A 382 6.17 -1.68 -11.99
N GLY A 383 6.91 -1.79 -10.89
CA GLY A 383 7.65 -0.69 -10.28
C GLY A 383 8.66 -0.06 -11.23
N TYR A 384 9.38 -0.88 -11.98
CA TYR A 384 10.29 -0.41 -13.01
C TYR A 384 9.58 0.41 -14.10
N LEU A 385 8.46 -0.10 -14.64
CA LEU A 385 7.66 0.63 -15.63
C LEU A 385 7.10 1.93 -15.06
N ARG A 386 6.59 1.92 -13.83
CA ARG A 386 6.07 3.10 -13.13
C ARG A 386 7.14 4.17 -12.94
N GLY A 387 8.40 3.80 -12.64
CA GLY A 387 9.51 4.73 -12.53
C GLY A 387 9.77 5.54 -13.81
N PHE A 388 9.48 4.98 -14.98
CA PHE A 388 9.47 5.69 -16.28
C PHE A 388 8.17 6.48 -16.54
N GLY A 389 7.22 6.47 -15.62
CA GLY A 389 5.89 7.07 -15.82
C GLY A 389 4.90 6.20 -16.61
N ILE A 390 5.24 4.93 -16.89
CA ILE A 390 4.38 3.96 -17.58
C ILE A 390 3.58 3.20 -16.52
N SER A 391 2.45 3.73 -16.10
CA SER A 391 1.62 3.14 -15.04
C SER A 391 0.38 2.41 -15.57
N LEU A 392 -0.19 2.88 -16.67
CA LEU A 392 -1.42 2.32 -17.24
C LEU A 392 -1.24 0.86 -17.68
N VAL A 393 -0.10 0.55 -18.29
CA VAL A 393 0.16 -0.80 -18.83
C VAL A 393 0.21 -1.86 -17.73
N PRO A 394 1.06 -1.72 -16.68
CA PRO A 394 1.04 -2.69 -15.58
C PRO A 394 -0.31 -2.73 -14.86
N ALA A 395 -1.03 -1.60 -14.75
CA ALA A 395 -2.35 -1.58 -14.12
C ALA A 395 -3.37 -2.44 -14.88
N ILE A 396 -3.46 -2.26 -16.20
CA ILE A 396 -4.37 -3.06 -17.05
C ILE A 396 -4.00 -4.54 -17.04
N LEU A 397 -2.71 -4.87 -17.19
CA LEU A 397 -2.27 -6.26 -17.24
C LEU A 397 -2.46 -6.98 -15.88
N THR A 398 -2.25 -6.27 -14.77
CA THR A 398 -2.56 -6.82 -13.44
C THR A 398 -4.06 -7.00 -13.24
N LEU A 399 -4.88 -6.07 -13.73
CA LEU A 399 -6.33 -6.21 -13.68
C LEU A 399 -6.80 -7.50 -14.39
N PHE A 400 -6.32 -7.75 -15.60
CA PHE A 400 -6.66 -8.98 -16.33
C PHE A 400 -6.02 -10.22 -15.71
N GLY A 401 -4.75 -10.19 -15.38
CA GLY A 401 -4.00 -11.33 -14.88
C GLY A 401 -4.39 -11.73 -13.45
N VAL A 402 -4.57 -10.78 -12.55
CA VAL A 402 -5.00 -11.10 -11.17
C VAL A 402 -6.52 -11.14 -11.08
N CYS A 403 -7.21 -10.02 -11.32
CA CYS A 403 -8.65 -9.94 -11.05
C CYS A 403 -9.44 -10.77 -12.07
N GLY A 404 -9.14 -10.64 -13.36
CA GLY A 404 -9.83 -11.38 -14.42
C GLY A 404 -9.73 -12.89 -14.25
N VAL A 405 -8.51 -13.41 -14.07
CA VAL A 405 -8.29 -14.85 -13.86
C VAL A 405 -9.01 -15.34 -12.61
N ARG A 406 -8.96 -14.60 -11.49
CA ARG A 406 -9.62 -15.00 -10.25
C ARG A 406 -11.14 -15.04 -10.38
N ILE A 407 -11.73 -14.03 -11.01
CA ILE A 407 -13.17 -13.97 -11.23
C ILE A 407 -13.63 -15.13 -12.14
N VAL A 408 -12.92 -15.38 -13.24
CA VAL A 408 -13.24 -16.49 -14.14
C VAL A 408 -13.11 -17.82 -13.38
N TRP A 409 -12.04 -18.02 -12.63
CA TRP A 409 -11.81 -19.26 -11.88
C TRP A 409 -12.89 -19.55 -10.84
N ILE A 410 -13.29 -18.54 -10.07
CA ILE A 410 -14.32 -18.69 -9.04
C ILE A 410 -15.69 -19.00 -9.65
N ASN A 411 -15.98 -18.51 -10.86
CA ASN A 411 -17.26 -18.75 -11.52
C ASN A 411 -17.29 -20.01 -12.41
N THR A 412 -16.14 -20.57 -12.78
CA THR A 412 -16.07 -21.73 -13.69
C THR A 412 -15.50 -22.98 -13.04
N VAL A 413 -14.34 -22.89 -12.41
CA VAL A 413 -13.61 -24.03 -11.85
C VAL A 413 -14.08 -24.37 -10.44
N PHE A 414 -14.25 -23.35 -9.57
CA PHE A 414 -14.66 -23.57 -8.19
C PHE A 414 -16.03 -24.27 -8.06
N PRO A 415 -17.08 -23.98 -8.86
CA PRO A 415 -18.34 -24.71 -8.78
C PRO A 415 -18.22 -26.18 -9.11
N LEU A 416 -17.24 -26.58 -9.94
CA LEU A 416 -16.98 -27.98 -10.33
C LEU A 416 -16.21 -28.73 -9.24
N HIS A 417 -15.37 -28.03 -8.50
CA HIS A 417 -14.49 -28.58 -7.45
C HIS A 417 -14.59 -27.73 -6.18
N HIS A 418 -15.69 -27.88 -5.44
CA HIS A 418 -16.03 -27.06 -4.27
C HIS A 418 -15.13 -27.36 -3.06
N THR A 419 -13.81 -27.09 -3.19
CA THR A 419 -12.80 -27.37 -2.17
C THR A 419 -11.91 -26.14 -1.92
N PHE A 420 -11.37 -26.06 -0.71
CA PHE A 420 -10.40 -25.00 -0.36
C PHE A 420 -9.16 -25.02 -1.27
N ARG A 421 -8.66 -26.21 -1.60
CA ARG A 421 -7.52 -26.38 -2.51
C ARG A 421 -7.80 -25.79 -3.90
N SER A 422 -9.01 -25.97 -4.42
CA SER A 422 -9.41 -25.38 -5.71
C SER A 422 -9.34 -23.86 -5.68
N ILE A 423 -9.79 -23.22 -4.58
CA ILE A 423 -9.66 -21.76 -4.43
C ILE A 423 -8.19 -21.36 -4.35
N MET A 424 -7.38 -22.08 -3.57
CA MET A 424 -5.97 -21.71 -3.38
C MET A 424 -5.15 -21.81 -4.68
N LEU A 425 -5.46 -22.73 -5.57
CA LEU A 425 -4.77 -22.88 -6.85
C LEU A 425 -4.93 -21.68 -7.79
N VAL A 426 -5.94 -20.84 -7.59
CA VAL A 426 -6.09 -19.63 -8.39
C VAL A 426 -4.95 -18.62 -8.17
N TYR A 427 -4.34 -18.62 -6.96
CA TYR A 427 -3.26 -17.69 -6.65
C TYR A 427 -2.02 -17.92 -7.52
N PRO A 428 -1.38 -19.09 -7.55
CA PRO A 428 -0.23 -19.36 -8.41
C PRO A 428 -0.55 -19.11 -9.90
N ILE A 429 -1.74 -19.48 -10.36
CA ILE A 429 -2.14 -19.30 -11.76
C ILE A 429 -2.29 -17.82 -12.11
N SER A 430 -3.01 -17.06 -11.30
CA SER A 430 -3.22 -15.62 -11.54
C SER A 430 -1.92 -14.81 -11.44
N LEU A 431 -1.07 -15.12 -10.45
CA LEU A 431 0.21 -14.46 -10.27
C LEU A 431 1.20 -14.78 -11.41
N ALA A 432 1.29 -16.06 -11.82
CA ALA A 432 2.12 -16.48 -12.94
C ALA A 432 1.66 -15.83 -14.25
N THR A 433 0.35 -15.84 -14.53
CA THR A 433 -0.23 -15.17 -15.70
C THR A 433 0.15 -13.70 -15.72
N THR A 434 0.01 -13.00 -14.60
CA THR A 434 0.35 -11.59 -14.49
C THR A 434 1.84 -11.35 -14.71
N ALA A 435 2.70 -12.16 -14.11
CA ALA A 435 4.16 -12.07 -14.29
C ALA A 435 4.56 -12.22 -15.76
N VAL A 436 3.98 -13.21 -16.45
CA VAL A 436 4.21 -13.43 -17.89
C VAL A 436 3.73 -12.24 -18.72
N LEU A 437 2.51 -11.73 -18.48
CA LEU A 437 1.96 -10.59 -19.21
C LEU A 437 2.82 -9.33 -19.04
N ILE A 438 3.26 -9.03 -17.83
CA ILE A 438 4.09 -7.86 -17.56
C ILE A 438 5.49 -8.04 -18.12
N PHE A 439 6.04 -9.26 -18.08
CA PHE A 439 7.32 -9.56 -18.72
C PHE A 439 7.25 -9.36 -20.23
N ILE A 440 6.19 -9.83 -20.89
CA ILE A 440 5.96 -9.59 -22.33
C ILE A 440 5.83 -8.08 -22.60
N ALA A 441 5.08 -7.35 -21.78
CA ALA A 441 4.99 -5.90 -21.90
C ALA A 441 6.35 -5.22 -21.78
N LEU A 442 7.20 -5.65 -20.86
CA LEU A 442 8.57 -5.14 -20.71
C LEU A 442 9.40 -5.37 -21.98
N LEU A 443 9.28 -6.56 -22.60
CA LEU A 443 9.97 -6.88 -23.87
C LEU A 443 9.47 -6.06 -25.05
N VAL A 444 8.16 -5.73 -25.09
CA VAL A 444 7.55 -4.91 -26.14
C VAL A 444 7.90 -3.43 -25.95
N TYR A 445 7.72 -2.90 -24.75
CA TYR A 445 7.95 -1.47 -24.48
C TYR A 445 9.43 -1.09 -24.46
N ARG A 446 10.30 -1.99 -24.01
CA ARG A 446 11.75 -1.80 -23.89
C ARG A 446 12.13 -0.40 -23.40
N PRO A 447 11.62 0.06 -22.24
CA PRO A 447 11.68 1.47 -21.84
C PRO A 447 13.13 1.99 -21.82
N SER A 448 14.08 1.20 -21.32
CA SER A 448 15.51 1.57 -21.33
C SER A 448 16.08 1.83 -22.72
N ARG A 449 15.69 1.06 -23.76
CA ARG A 449 16.15 1.30 -25.14
C ARG A 449 15.46 2.51 -25.76
N ARG A 450 14.14 2.60 -25.58
CA ARG A 450 13.31 3.67 -26.15
C ARG A 450 13.71 5.05 -25.62
N PHE A 451 13.96 5.15 -24.32
CA PHE A 451 14.32 6.43 -23.70
C PHE A 451 15.82 6.75 -23.83
N ALA A 452 16.72 5.76 -23.96
CA ALA A 452 18.11 6.01 -24.33
C ALA A 452 18.23 6.64 -25.73
N ALA A 453 17.44 6.18 -26.71
CA ALA A 453 17.40 6.76 -28.05
C ALA A 453 16.89 8.21 -28.02
N ALA A 454 15.86 8.51 -27.21
CA ALA A 454 15.33 9.87 -27.07
C ALA A 454 16.33 10.87 -26.47
N HIS A 455 17.19 10.42 -25.54
CA HIS A 455 18.24 11.28 -24.93
C HIS A 455 19.49 11.43 -25.81
N SER A 456 19.74 10.48 -26.71
CA SER A 456 20.90 10.55 -27.65
C SER A 456 20.61 11.32 -28.95
N GLY A 457 19.42 11.90 -29.11
CA GLY A 457 19.03 12.62 -30.32
C GLY A 457 18.84 11.75 -31.55
N LYS A 458 18.94 10.41 -31.42
CA LYS A 458 18.68 9.44 -32.50
C LYS A 458 17.18 9.12 -32.55
N ASN A 459 16.57 9.47 -33.67
CA ASN A 459 15.15 9.22 -33.94
C ASN A 459 14.84 7.70 -33.82
N PRO A 460 13.84 7.25 -33.01
CA PRO A 460 13.53 5.83 -32.84
C PRO A 460 12.78 5.18 -34.01
N GLN A 461 12.68 5.86 -35.16
CA GLN A 461 11.97 5.38 -36.36
C GLN A 461 12.92 5.11 -37.54
N ALA A 462 14.04 4.43 -37.31
CA ALA A 462 14.82 3.83 -38.37
C ALA A 462 15.01 2.35 -38.08
#